data_a40583d5fa0ea85a25f4a2d0321dd73f
#
_entry.id   a40583d5fa0ea85a25f4a2d0321dd73f
#
_cell.length_a   1.000
_cell.length_b   1.000
_cell.length_c   1.000
_cell.angle_alpha   90.00
_cell.angle_beta   90.00
_cell.angle_gamma   90.00
#
_symmetry.space_group_name_H-M   'P 1'
#
loop_
_entity.id
_entity.type
_entity.pdbx_description
1 polymer ?
#
loop_
_entity_poly.entity_id
_entity_poly.type
_entity_poly.pdbx_seq_one_letter_code
_entity_poly.pdbx_strand_id
1 'polypeptide(L)'
;TGKGAKGRLTAYGITAALGAFFTASAIKPTRWVVEKLVPKPGEGPSPEDQENGFYDLRFVGRTTDGKTIITKVTGDRDPGYGSTAKMLGEAGLCLAFDLSDDDQGGFWTPASMLDGKLLERLTSKAGLTFDVLETR
;
A
#
# COMPACT_ATOMS: atom_id res chain seq x y z
N THR A 1 -5.27 14.28 4.96
CA THR A 1 -5.86 15.32 5.81
C THR A 1 -6.40 16.44 4.93
N GLY A 2 -7.65 16.91 5.16
CA GLY A 2 -8.32 17.93 4.35
C GLY A 2 -7.63 19.31 4.37
N LYS A 3 -8.05 20.22 3.47
CA LYS A 3 -7.55 21.61 3.42
C LYS A 3 -8.20 22.46 4.53
N GLY A 4 -7.48 23.49 5.02
CA GLY A 4 -7.99 24.46 5.99
C GLY A 4 -7.74 24.12 7.46
N ALA A 5 -8.43 24.81 8.38
CA ALA A 5 -8.22 24.68 9.82
C ALA A 5 -8.54 23.26 10.35
N LYS A 6 -9.60 22.64 9.86
CA LYS A 6 -9.95 21.24 10.22
C LYS A 6 -8.83 20.27 9.82
N GLY A 7 -8.27 20.40 8.61
CA GLY A 7 -7.17 19.55 8.17
C GLY A 7 -5.90 19.71 9.01
N ARG A 8 -5.58 20.93 9.44
CA ARG A 8 -4.46 21.20 10.36
C ARG A 8 -4.70 20.56 11.73
N LEU A 9 -5.90 20.72 12.29
CA LEU A 9 -6.24 20.14 13.58
C LEU A 9 -6.16 18.60 13.54
N THR A 10 -6.69 17.99 12.51
CA THR A 10 -6.57 16.53 12.29
C THR A 10 -5.11 16.10 12.17
N ALA A 11 -4.29 16.84 11.42
CA ALA A 11 -2.86 16.53 11.28
C ALA A 11 -2.13 16.60 12.63
N TYR A 12 -2.35 17.67 13.41
CA TYR A 12 -1.77 17.79 14.75
C TYR A 12 -2.26 16.70 15.69
N GLY A 13 -3.55 16.34 15.64
CA GLY A 13 -4.12 15.26 16.44
C GLY A 13 -3.47 13.91 16.14
N ILE A 14 -3.31 13.57 14.87
CA ILE A 14 -2.62 12.33 14.45
C ILE A 14 -1.16 12.34 14.89
N THR A 15 -0.45 13.45 14.69
CA THR A 15 0.96 13.57 15.10
C THR A 15 1.12 13.42 16.61
N ALA A 16 0.26 14.06 17.39
CA ALA A 16 0.27 13.95 18.84
C ALA A 16 -0.04 12.52 19.32
N ALA A 17 -1.04 11.86 18.71
CA ALA A 17 -1.39 10.48 19.02
C ALA A 17 -0.24 9.50 18.72
N LEU A 18 0.41 9.65 17.56
CA LEU A 18 1.59 8.87 17.21
C LEU A 18 2.76 9.13 18.17
N GLY A 19 3.02 10.39 18.50
CA GLY A 19 4.05 10.75 19.48
C GLY A 19 3.79 10.13 20.86
N ALA A 20 2.56 10.20 21.34
CA ALA A 20 2.14 9.58 22.59
C ALA A 20 2.29 8.05 22.56
N PHE A 21 1.90 7.40 21.45
CA PHE A 21 2.06 5.96 21.26
C PHE A 21 3.53 5.54 21.31
N PHE A 22 4.41 6.21 20.57
CA PHE A 22 5.85 5.90 20.60
C PHE A 22 6.48 6.13 21.95
N THR A 23 6.11 7.24 22.63
CA THR A 23 6.61 7.52 23.98
C THR A 23 6.13 6.48 24.97
N ALA A 24 4.85 6.10 24.94
CA ALA A 24 4.30 5.07 25.80
C ALA A 24 4.95 3.69 25.55
N SER A 25 5.29 3.38 24.30
CA SER A 25 5.98 2.13 23.94
C SER A 25 7.43 2.08 24.43
N ALA A 26 8.09 3.23 24.58
CA ALA A 26 9.47 3.33 25.03
C ALA A 26 9.63 3.18 26.56
N ILE A 27 8.59 3.50 27.33
CA ILE A 27 8.61 3.52 28.80
C ILE A 27 8.07 2.19 29.34
N LYS A 28 8.86 1.45 30.14
CA LYS A 28 8.50 0.12 30.65
C LYS A 28 7.10 -0.02 31.25
N PRO A 29 6.64 0.84 32.19
CA PRO A 29 5.31 0.66 32.81
C PRO A 29 4.15 0.88 31.83
N THR A 30 4.27 1.80 30.87
CA THR A 30 3.22 2.08 29.88
C THR A 30 3.25 1.11 28.70
N ARG A 31 4.40 0.54 28.40
CA ARG A 31 4.57 -0.49 27.38
C ARG A 31 3.66 -1.69 27.61
N TRP A 32 3.53 -2.17 28.88
CA TRP A 32 2.62 -3.27 29.20
C TRP A 32 1.15 -2.98 28.84
N VAL A 33 0.72 -1.71 28.96
CA VAL A 33 -0.63 -1.30 28.53
C VAL A 33 -0.74 -1.31 27.00
N VAL A 34 0.27 -0.80 26.32
CA VAL A 34 0.32 -0.78 24.85
C VAL A 34 0.31 -2.21 24.30
N GLU A 35 1.08 -3.13 24.88
CA GLU A 35 1.14 -4.54 24.48
C GLU A 35 -0.21 -5.26 24.59
N LYS A 36 -1.12 -4.79 25.46
CA LYS A 36 -2.49 -5.33 25.56
C LYS A 36 -3.44 -4.78 24.49
N LEU A 37 -3.12 -3.64 23.91
CA LEU A 37 -3.96 -2.95 22.90
C LEU A 37 -3.54 -3.31 21.48
N VAL A 38 -2.34 -3.85 21.30
CA VAL A 38 -1.79 -4.22 19.99
C VAL A 38 -1.98 -5.73 19.78
N PRO A 39 -2.28 -6.18 18.56
CA PRO A 39 -2.34 -7.61 18.23
C PRO A 39 -1.04 -8.32 18.62
N LYS A 40 -1.14 -9.55 19.09
CA LYS A 40 0.03 -10.35 19.47
C LYS A 40 0.86 -10.73 18.24
N PRO A 41 2.16 -11.01 18.41
CA PRO A 41 2.98 -11.54 17.34
C PRO A 41 2.32 -12.79 16.70
N GLY A 42 2.14 -12.78 15.38
CA GLY A 42 1.45 -13.82 14.63
C GLY A 42 -0.06 -13.63 14.48
N GLU A 43 -0.66 -12.66 15.16
CA GLU A 43 -2.05 -12.26 14.93
C GLU A 43 -2.10 -11.20 13.82
N GLY A 44 -2.77 -11.52 12.72
CA GLY A 44 -3.09 -10.59 11.64
C GLY A 44 -4.54 -10.10 11.71
N PRO A 45 -5.00 -9.33 10.73
CA PRO A 45 -6.41 -8.96 10.60
C PRO A 45 -7.26 -10.22 10.41
N SER A 46 -8.51 -10.18 10.91
CA SER A 46 -9.44 -11.28 10.72
C SER A 46 -9.71 -11.52 9.23
N PRO A 47 -10.19 -12.71 8.82
CA PRO A 47 -10.59 -12.93 7.42
C PRO A 47 -11.62 -11.90 6.93
N GLU A 48 -12.55 -11.50 7.79
CA GLU A 48 -13.56 -10.48 7.49
C GLU A 48 -12.93 -9.10 7.28
N ASP A 49 -11.96 -8.68 8.11
CA ASP A 49 -11.22 -7.43 7.94
C ASP A 49 -10.38 -7.45 6.65
N GLN A 50 -9.81 -8.60 6.31
CA GLN A 50 -9.06 -8.76 5.07
C GLN A 50 -9.94 -8.62 3.83
N GLU A 51 -11.17 -9.14 3.87
CA GLU A 51 -12.12 -9.08 2.76
C GLU A 51 -12.77 -7.70 2.61
N ASN A 52 -13.09 -7.04 3.73
CA ASN A 52 -13.74 -5.73 3.74
C ASN A 52 -12.75 -4.56 3.73
N GLY A 53 -11.45 -4.84 3.77
CA GLY A 53 -10.41 -3.83 3.69
C GLY A 53 -10.37 -3.16 2.32
N PHE A 54 -9.78 -1.98 2.27
CA PHE A 54 -9.51 -1.25 1.02
C PHE A 54 -8.37 -0.27 1.21
N TYR A 55 -7.82 0.24 0.10
CA TYR A 55 -6.87 1.34 0.13
C TYR A 55 -7.00 2.25 -1.10
N ASP A 56 -6.63 3.52 -0.92
CA ASP A 56 -6.53 4.55 -1.96
C ASP A 56 -5.17 5.24 -1.77
N LEU A 57 -4.22 4.93 -2.64
CA LEU A 57 -2.89 5.51 -2.63
C LEU A 57 -2.77 6.54 -3.75
N ARG A 58 -2.23 7.72 -3.42
CA ARG A 58 -2.01 8.79 -4.39
C ARG A 58 -0.54 9.14 -4.46
N PHE A 59 -0.01 9.15 -5.67
CA PHE A 59 1.37 9.48 -5.94
C PHE A 59 1.44 10.80 -6.68
N VAL A 60 2.36 11.66 -6.26
CA VAL A 60 2.62 12.95 -6.92
C VAL A 60 4.04 12.93 -7.44
N GLY A 61 4.19 12.83 -8.75
CA GLY A 61 5.45 12.96 -9.46
C GLY A 61 5.66 14.40 -9.94
N ARG A 62 6.89 14.90 -9.82
CA ARG A 62 7.29 16.18 -10.41
C ARG A 62 8.53 15.97 -11.25
N THR A 63 8.49 16.50 -12.46
CA THR A 63 9.64 16.47 -13.38
C THR A 63 10.53 17.69 -13.15
N THR A 64 11.75 17.64 -13.65
CA THR A 64 12.71 18.76 -13.54
C THR A 64 12.30 20.00 -14.33
N ASP A 65 11.46 19.83 -15.36
CA ASP A 65 10.87 20.92 -16.16
C ASP A 65 9.56 21.48 -15.54
N GLY A 66 9.22 21.04 -14.33
CA GLY A 66 8.11 21.58 -13.52
C GLY A 66 6.75 20.94 -13.78
N LYS A 67 6.65 19.96 -14.65
CA LYS A 67 5.38 19.22 -14.85
C LYS A 67 5.05 18.37 -13.64
N THR A 68 3.77 18.20 -13.38
CA THR A 68 3.27 17.38 -12.28
C THR A 68 2.32 16.33 -12.82
N ILE A 69 2.50 15.08 -12.40
CA ILE A 69 1.56 13.98 -12.63
C ILE A 69 1.03 13.49 -11.28
N ILE A 70 -0.28 13.26 -11.22
CA ILE A 70 -0.93 12.66 -10.05
C ILE A 70 -1.56 11.35 -10.49
N THR A 71 -1.14 10.26 -9.85
CA THR A 71 -1.70 8.94 -10.09
C THR A 71 -2.37 8.40 -8.83
N LYS A 72 -3.30 7.46 -9.03
CA LYS A 72 -4.03 6.79 -7.95
C LYS A 72 -3.99 5.28 -8.17
N VAL A 73 -3.76 4.55 -7.09
CA VAL A 73 -3.89 3.10 -7.04
C VAL A 73 -4.86 2.73 -5.93
N THR A 74 -5.85 1.90 -6.25
CA THR A 74 -6.77 1.37 -5.24
C THR A 74 -6.69 -0.14 -5.20
N GLY A 75 -7.09 -0.71 -4.07
CA GLY A 75 -7.29 -2.14 -3.93
C GLY A 75 -8.57 -2.43 -3.13
N ASP A 76 -9.18 -3.55 -3.40
CA ASP A 76 -10.47 -4.01 -2.91
C ASP A 76 -10.40 -4.86 -1.64
N ARG A 77 -9.21 -5.02 -1.06
CA ARG A 77 -8.95 -5.79 0.14
C ARG A 77 -7.94 -5.10 1.05
N ASP A 78 -7.78 -5.61 2.26
CA ASP A 78 -6.74 -5.18 3.19
C ASP A 78 -5.36 -5.16 2.51
N PRO A 79 -4.61 -4.04 2.63
CA PRO A 79 -3.29 -3.90 1.98
C PRO A 79 -2.22 -4.79 2.60
N GLY A 80 -2.36 -5.19 3.87
CA GLY A 80 -1.34 -5.95 4.59
C GLY A 80 -1.27 -7.41 4.16
N TYR A 81 -2.41 -8.05 4.02
CA TYR A 81 -2.51 -9.49 3.72
C TYR A 81 -3.41 -9.78 2.52
N GLY A 82 -4.65 -9.33 2.54
CA GLY A 82 -5.64 -9.71 1.53
C GLY A 82 -5.23 -9.30 0.11
N SER A 83 -4.93 -8.03 -0.12
CA SER A 83 -4.50 -7.54 -1.43
C SER A 83 -3.07 -7.99 -1.76
N THR A 84 -2.17 -8.01 -0.78
CA THR A 84 -0.78 -8.46 -0.98
C THR A 84 -0.71 -9.92 -1.43
N ALA A 85 -1.53 -10.81 -0.87
CA ALA A 85 -1.58 -12.20 -1.29
C ALA A 85 -2.02 -12.34 -2.76
N LYS A 86 -3.04 -11.58 -3.19
CA LYS A 86 -3.49 -11.54 -4.59
C LYS A 86 -2.39 -11.01 -5.52
N MET A 87 -1.74 -9.91 -5.16
CA MET A 87 -0.64 -9.33 -5.95
C MET A 87 0.54 -10.30 -6.09
N LEU A 88 0.93 -10.97 -5.00
CA LEU A 88 2.02 -11.93 -5.02
C LEU A 88 1.68 -13.15 -5.88
N GLY A 89 0.46 -13.66 -5.76
CA GLY A 89 -0.03 -14.77 -6.59
C GLY A 89 -0.02 -14.42 -8.08
N GLU A 90 -0.55 -13.25 -8.46
CA GLU A 90 -0.56 -12.80 -9.85
C GLU A 90 0.85 -12.51 -10.40
N ALA A 91 1.77 -12.01 -9.56
CA ALA A 91 3.17 -11.85 -9.97
C ALA A 91 3.84 -13.21 -10.23
N GLY A 92 3.57 -14.22 -9.39
CA GLY A 92 4.06 -15.59 -9.62
C GLY A 92 3.49 -16.22 -10.89
N LEU A 93 2.19 -16.04 -11.13
CA LEU A 93 1.55 -16.52 -12.37
C LEU A 93 2.07 -15.79 -13.61
N CYS A 94 2.33 -14.49 -13.52
CA CYS A 94 2.91 -13.70 -14.58
C CYS A 94 4.32 -14.22 -14.95
N LEU A 95 5.16 -14.49 -13.94
CA LEU A 95 6.47 -15.10 -14.16
C LEU A 95 6.40 -16.47 -14.81
N ALA A 96 5.41 -17.28 -14.45
CA ALA A 96 5.31 -18.67 -14.93
C ALA A 96 4.72 -18.78 -16.34
N PHE A 97 3.85 -17.86 -16.74
CA PHE A 97 3.02 -18.05 -17.93
C PHE A 97 3.06 -16.90 -18.96
N ASP A 98 3.47 -15.70 -18.56
CA ASP A 98 3.39 -14.55 -19.46
C ASP A 98 4.76 -14.10 -19.99
N LEU A 99 5.85 -14.61 -19.42
CA LEU A 99 7.20 -14.37 -19.94
C LEU A 99 7.49 -15.27 -21.12
N SER A 100 8.31 -14.79 -22.04
CA SER A 100 8.83 -15.53 -23.18
C SER A 100 10.29 -15.92 -22.97
N ASP A 101 10.80 -16.84 -23.80
CA ASP A 101 12.21 -17.24 -23.77
C ASP A 101 13.17 -16.08 -24.13
N ASP A 102 12.65 -15.01 -24.75
CA ASP A 102 13.41 -13.82 -25.10
C ASP A 102 13.54 -12.83 -23.93
N ASP A 103 12.76 -12.99 -22.84
CA ASP A 103 12.84 -12.14 -21.67
C ASP A 103 14.13 -12.47 -20.89
N GLN A 104 14.97 -11.44 -20.70
CA GLN A 104 16.29 -11.63 -20.07
C GLN A 104 16.15 -11.91 -18.58
N GLY A 105 16.78 -13.00 -18.11
CA GLY A 105 16.95 -13.27 -16.69
C GLY A 105 17.81 -12.23 -15.99
N GLY A 106 17.77 -12.19 -14.65
CA GLY A 106 18.55 -11.26 -13.84
C GLY A 106 17.90 -10.87 -12.53
N PHE A 107 18.43 -9.81 -11.92
CA PHE A 107 17.83 -9.20 -10.71
C PHE A 107 16.95 -8.02 -11.12
N TRP A 108 15.65 -8.21 -11.02
CA TRP A 108 14.65 -7.24 -11.45
C TRP A 108 13.64 -6.96 -10.35
N THR A 109 13.05 -5.78 -10.38
CA THR A 109 11.81 -5.54 -9.61
C THR A 109 10.61 -6.05 -10.41
N PRO A 110 9.50 -6.45 -9.77
CA PRO A 110 8.30 -6.87 -10.49
C PRO A 110 7.84 -5.84 -11.53
N ALA A 111 7.89 -4.56 -11.19
CA ALA A 111 7.48 -3.49 -12.10
C ALA A 111 8.37 -3.37 -13.35
N SER A 112 9.69 -3.61 -13.23
CA SER A 112 10.62 -3.50 -14.36
C SER A 112 10.71 -4.76 -15.22
N MET A 113 10.43 -5.93 -14.64
CA MET A 113 10.45 -7.21 -15.35
C MET A 113 9.11 -7.53 -16.01
N LEU A 114 8.03 -7.32 -15.29
CA LEU A 114 6.71 -7.79 -15.68
C LEU A 114 5.87 -6.71 -16.35
N ASP A 115 6.22 -5.42 -16.13
CA ASP A 115 5.65 -4.23 -16.77
C ASP A 115 4.13 -4.31 -16.99
N GLY A 116 3.66 -4.09 -18.21
CA GLY A 116 2.25 -4.11 -18.59
C GLY A 116 1.56 -5.47 -18.36
N LYS A 117 2.28 -6.57 -18.47
CA LYS A 117 1.76 -7.93 -18.23
C LYS A 117 1.23 -8.08 -16.79
N LEU A 118 2.03 -7.64 -15.80
CA LEU A 118 1.61 -7.66 -14.41
C LEU A 118 0.48 -6.65 -14.15
N LEU A 119 0.56 -5.47 -14.73
CA LEU A 119 -0.47 -4.43 -14.59
C LEU A 119 -1.84 -4.95 -15.05
N GLU A 120 -1.89 -5.64 -16.19
CA GLU A 120 -3.11 -6.26 -16.72
C GLU A 120 -3.67 -7.33 -15.76
N ARG A 121 -2.82 -8.20 -15.22
CA ARG A 121 -3.23 -9.20 -14.22
C ARG A 121 -3.76 -8.57 -12.95
N LEU A 122 -3.06 -7.59 -12.40
CA LEU A 122 -3.47 -6.92 -11.17
C LEU A 122 -4.83 -6.23 -11.33
N THR A 123 -5.07 -5.62 -12.49
CA THR A 123 -6.36 -4.96 -12.78
C THR A 123 -7.47 -5.97 -13.00
N SER A 124 -7.22 -7.03 -13.77
CA SER A 124 -8.27 -7.97 -14.18
C SER A 124 -8.53 -9.08 -13.16
N LYS A 125 -7.56 -9.43 -12.30
CA LYS A 125 -7.62 -10.60 -11.40
C LYS A 125 -7.46 -10.26 -9.92
N ALA A 126 -6.70 -9.21 -9.60
CA ALA A 126 -6.39 -8.88 -8.21
C ALA A 126 -7.28 -7.79 -7.61
N GLY A 127 -8.16 -7.15 -8.38
CA GLY A 127 -9.08 -6.10 -7.91
C GLY A 127 -8.38 -4.76 -7.66
N LEU A 128 -7.26 -4.50 -8.33
CA LEU A 128 -6.59 -3.21 -8.27
C LEU A 128 -7.06 -2.29 -9.40
N THR A 129 -6.98 -0.98 -9.16
CA THR A 129 -7.11 0.03 -10.22
C THR A 129 -5.86 0.91 -10.28
N PHE A 130 -5.54 1.40 -11.46
CA PHE A 130 -4.42 2.30 -11.70
C PHE A 130 -4.89 3.45 -12.59
N ASP A 131 -4.99 4.64 -12.02
CA ASP A 131 -5.55 5.80 -12.68
C ASP A 131 -4.55 6.96 -12.74
N VAL A 132 -4.48 7.67 -13.86
CA VAL A 132 -3.87 8.98 -13.95
C VAL A 132 -4.95 10.02 -13.71
N LEU A 133 -4.88 10.72 -12.58
CA LEU A 133 -5.89 11.70 -12.17
C LEU A 133 -5.66 13.05 -12.81
N GLU A 134 -4.39 13.46 -12.94
CA GLU A 134 -4.02 14.79 -13.40
C GLU A 134 -2.61 14.80 -14.00
N THR A 135 -2.46 15.55 -15.08
CA THR A 135 -1.16 15.91 -15.67
C THR A 135 -1.18 17.42 -15.96
N ARG A 136 -0.25 18.17 -15.35
CA ARG A 136 -0.09 19.61 -15.53
C ARG A 136 1.31 19.96 -15.96
#